data_c0351a668d12f2e4a4fe64d616c31b30
#
_entry.id   c0351a668d12f2e4a4fe64d616c31b30
#
_cell.length_a   1.000
_cell.length_b   1.000
_cell.length_c   1.000
_cell.angle_alpha   90.00
_cell.angle_beta   90.00
_cell.angle_gamma   90.00
#
_symmetry.space_group_name_H-M   'P 1'
#
loop_
_entity.id
_entity.type
_entity.pdbx_description
1 polymer ?
#
loop_
_entity_poly.entity_id
_entity_poly.type
_entity_poly.pdbx_seq_one_letter_code
_entity_poly.pdbx_strand_id
1 'polypeptide(L)'
;MVQDNEQEGHVHVHTHSSQGHAHGSALLSQDEQRKLSDLTRHRIISQVLELGIIVHSIIIGVTLGASESPDTIKTLLAALSFHQFFEGLGLGGCISQAKFKSLHSTIMTVFFSLTTPMGIAIGIGISNVYSENTPTALIVQGIFNSASAGILIYMALVDLLAADFMDQRMQSNARLQVAANISLLLGAASMSVLAIWA
;
A
#
# COMPACT_ATOMS: atom_id res chain seq x y z
N MET A 1 -27.23 50.17 63.51
CA MET A 1 -26.11 49.25 63.30
C MET A 1 -26.73 47.91 63.00
N VAL A 2 -26.96 47.67 61.75
CA VAL A 2 -27.62 46.45 61.26
C VAL A 2 -26.53 45.64 60.57
N GLN A 3 -26.29 44.43 61.04
CA GLN A 3 -25.41 43.48 60.42
C GLN A 3 -26.26 42.62 59.50
N ASP A 4 -26.03 42.73 58.19
CA ASP A 4 -26.59 41.85 57.23
C ASP A 4 -25.68 40.63 57.08
N ASN A 5 -26.24 39.45 57.28
CA ASN A 5 -25.62 38.14 57.22
C ASN A 5 -26.05 37.52 55.89
N GLU A 6 -25.22 37.61 54.86
CA GLU A 6 -25.46 36.90 53.59
C GLU A 6 -24.97 35.47 53.71
N GLN A 7 -25.94 34.56 53.64
CA GLN A 7 -25.76 33.13 53.71
C GLN A 7 -25.64 32.59 52.27
N GLU A 8 -24.41 32.34 51.81
CA GLU A 8 -24.17 31.69 50.52
C GLU A 8 -24.61 30.20 50.58
N GLY A 9 -25.63 29.90 49.82
CA GLY A 9 -26.12 28.54 49.65
C GLY A 9 -25.23 27.73 48.71
N HIS A 10 -24.44 26.80 49.24
CA HIS A 10 -23.74 25.79 48.45
C HIS A 10 -24.73 24.75 47.84
N VAL A 11 -24.93 24.82 46.54
CA VAL A 11 -25.64 23.79 45.79
C VAL A 11 -24.69 22.61 45.54
N HIS A 12 -24.87 21.54 46.31
CA HIS A 12 -24.20 20.26 46.02
C HIS A 12 -24.90 19.58 44.83
N VAL A 13 -24.28 19.67 43.68
CA VAL A 13 -24.66 18.84 42.51
C VAL A 13 -24.09 17.46 42.74
N HIS A 14 -24.95 16.52 43.12
CA HIS A 14 -24.63 15.09 43.10
C HIS A 14 -24.68 14.60 41.66
N THR A 15 -23.53 14.56 41.00
CA THR A 15 -23.39 13.79 39.76
C THR A 15 -23.35 12.30 40.10
N HIS A 16 -24.45 11.61 39.91
CA HIS A 16 -24.47 10.15 39.87
C HIS A 16 -23.67 9.70 38.65
N SER A 17 -22.41 9.34 38.84
CA SER A 17 -21.65 8.59 37.87
C SER A 17 -22.26 7.20 37.77
N SER A 18 -23.02 6.97 36.73
CA SER A 18 -23.46 5.63 36.33
C SER A 18 -22.19 4.83 36.00
N GLN A 19 -21.78 3.94 36.92
CA GLN A 19 -20.79 2.89 36.64
C GLN A 19 -21.41 1.92 35.61
N GLY A 20 -21.26 2.26 34.34
CA GLY A 20 -21.36 1.32 33.27
C GLY A 20 -20.20 0.33 33.40
N HIS A 21 -20.52 -0.95 33.59
CA HIS A 21 -19.56 -2.04 33.57
C HIS A 21 -18.88 -2.11 32.20
N ALA A 22 -17.78 -1.37 32.01
CA ALA A 22 -16.86 -1.54 30.91
C ALA A 22 -15.98 -2.75 31.24
N HIS A 23 -16.34 -3.91 30.69
CA HIS A 23 -15.48 -5.07 30.71
C HIS A 23 -14.15 -4.75 30.02
N GLY A 24 -13.08 -4.62 30.80
CA GLY A 24 -11.73 -5.03 30.45
C GLY A 24 -11.06 -4.39 29.26
N SER A 25 -11.18 -3.07 29.06
CA SER A 25 -10.13 -2.35 28.34
C SER A 25 -9.11 -1.88 29.39
N ALA A 26 -8.06 -2.66 29.60
CA ALA A 26 -6.89 -2.15 30.26
C ALA A 26 -6.53 -0.83 29.55
N LEU A 27 -6.47 0.28 30.30
CA LEU A 27 -6.09 1.58 29.78
C LEU A 27 -4.66 1.46 29.26
N LEU A 28 -4.53 1.13 27.96
CA LEU A 28 -3.25 1.12 27.27
C LEU A 28 -2.65 2.52 27.43
N SER A 29 -1.38 2.58 27.77
CA SER A 29 -0.66 3.85 27.80
C SER A 29 -0.79 4.54 26.43
N GLN A 30 -0.71 5.86 26.37
CA GLN A 30 -0.77 6.59 25.11
C GLN A 30 0.27 6.08 24.10
N ASP A 31 1.43 5.64 24.58
CA ASP A 31 2.49 5.08 23.75
C ASP A 31 2.14 3.71 23.16
N GLU A 32 1.43 2.88 23.91
CA GLU A 32 0.94 1.59 23.41
C GLU A 32 -0.18 1.78 22.37
N GLN A 33 -1.07 2.74 22.60
CA GLN A 33 -2.11 3.10 21.63
C GLN A 33 -1.51 3.61 20.31
N ARG A 34 -0.50 4.46 20.37
CA ARG A 34 0.22 4.92 19.18
C ARG A 34 0.88 3.78 18.44
N LYS A 35 1.62 2.90 19.12
CA LYS A 35 2.26 1.73 18.51
C LYS A 35 1.24 0.80 17.83
N LEU A 36 0.08 0.59 18.43
CA LEU A 36 -0.99 -0.22 17.84
C LEU A 36 -1.59 0.45 16.60
N SER A 37 -1.82 1.76 16.64
CA SER A 37 -2.32 2.52 15.48
C SER A 37 -1.33 2.48 14.32
N ASP A 38 -0.05 2.65 14.58
CA ASP A 38 1.01 2.60 13.57
C ASP A 38 1.11 1.21 12.94
N LEU A 39 1.09 0.15 13.75
CA LEU A 39 1.09 -1.23 13.24
C LEU A 39 -0.15 -1.53 12.39
N THR A 40 -1.31 -1.06 12.81
CA THR A 40 -2.56 -1.23 12.06
C THR A 40 -2.47 -0.51 10.72
N ARG A 41 -1.97 0.72 10.73
CA ARG A 41 -1.73 1.50 9.51
C ARG A 41 -0.78 0.77 8.55
N HIS A 42 0.38 0.31 9.00
CA HIS A 42 1.33 -0.44 8.17
C HIS A 42 0.72 -1.73 7.59
N ARG A 43 -0.14 -2.41 8.34
CA ARG A 43 -0.85 -3.60 7.84
C ARG A 43 -1.84 -3.27 6.75
N ILE A 44 -2.64 -2.23 6.92
CA ILE A 44 -3.60 -1.77 5.91
C ILE A 44 -2.84 -1.35 4.64
N ILE A 45 -1.80 -0.54 4.78
CA ILE A 45 -0.96 -0.10 3.66
C ILE A 45 -0.40 -1.30 2.90
N SER A 46 0.18 -2.30 3.59
CA SER A 46 0.73 -3.48 2.94
C SER A 46 -0.32 -4.29 2.18
N GLN A 47 -1.52 -4.46 2.73
CA GLN A 47 -2.60 -5.21 2.10
C GLN A 47 -3.20 -4.49 0.88
N VAL A 48 -3.39 -3.17 0.97
CA VAL A 48 -3.91 -2.38 -0.16
C VAL A 48 -2.87 -2.29 -1.27
N LEU A 49 -1.60 -2.12 -0.92
CA LEU A 49 -0.50 -2.15 -1.88
C LEU A 49 -0.41 -3.50 -2.59
N GLU A 50 -0.49 -4.61 -1.84
CA GLU A 50 -0.53 -5.96 -2.40
C GLU A 50 -1.69 -6.14 -3.38
N LEU A 51 -2.90 -5.71 -3.00
CA LEU A 51 -4.07 -5.78 -3.89
C LEU A 51 -3.85 -4.99 -5.19
N GLY A 52 -3.30 -3.78 -5.09
CA GLY A 52 -2.96 -2.96 -6.26
C GLY A 52 -1.97 -3.65 -7.19
N ILE A 53 -0.90 -4.22 -6.62
CA ILE A 53 0.12 -4.97 -7.37
C ILE A 53 -0.48 -6.23 -7.99
N ILE A 54 -1.31 -6.98 -7.28
CA ILE A 54 -1.97 -8.19 -7.80
C ILE A 54 -2.79 -7.87 -9.06
N VAL A 55 -3.65 -6.86 -8.99
CA VAL A 55 -4.47 -6.44 -10.14
C VAL A 55 -3.57 -6.03 -11.31
N HIS A 56 -2.56 -5.22 -11.06
CA HIS A 56 -1.60 -4.76 -12.06
C HIS A 56 -0.85 -5.93 -12.71
N SER A 57 -0.28 -6.83 -11.92
CA SER A 57 0.51 -7.98 -12.38
C SER A 57 -0.32 -8.98 -13.19
N ILE A 58 -1.59 -9.20 -12.81
CA ILE A 58 -2.49 -10.06 -13.59
C ILE A 58 -2.74 -9.46 -14.97
N ILE A 59 -3.05 -8.15 -15.05
CA ILE A 59 -3.35 -7.49 -16.33
C ILE A 59 -2.14 -7.54 -17.26
N ILE A 60 -0.95 -7.16 -16.76
CA ILE A 60 0.29 -7.24 -17.57
C ILE A 60 0.60 -8.68 -17.97
N GLY A 61 0.41 -9.63 -17.04
CA GLY A 61 0.59 -11.04 -17.33
C GLY A 61 -0.33 -11.54 -18.45
N VAL A 62 -1.62 -11.17 -18.42
CA VAL A 62 -2.59 -11.54 -19.49
C VAL A 62 -2.16 -10.94 -20.82
N THR A 63 -1.78 -9.67 -20.85
CA THR A 63 -1.30 -9.02 -22.08
C THR A 63 -0.06 -9.73 -22.63
N LEU A 64 0.92 -10.04 -21.79
CA LEU A 64 2.12 -10.76 -22.21
C LEU A 64 1.80 -12.18 -22.71
N GLY A 65 0.89 -12.90 -22.02
CA GLY A 65 0.50 -14.27 -22.40
C GLY A 65 -0.34 -14.34 -23.68
N ALA A 66 -1.07 -13.28 -24.02
CA ALA A 66 -1.87 -13.19 -25.24
C ALA A 66 -1.06 -12.67 -26.44
N SER A 67 0.16 -12.14 -26.22
CA SER A 67 1.00 -11.58 -27.30
C SER A 67 1.52 -12.67 -28.24
N GLU A 68 1.46 -12.41 -29.55
CA GLU A 68 1.91 -13.34 -30.59
C GLU A 68 3.32 -13.05 -31.12
N SER A 69 3.88 -11.88 -30.82
CA SER A 69 5.19 -11.44 -31.32
C SER A 69 6.33 -11.95 -30.42
N PRO A 70 7.22 -12.84 -30.92
CA PRO A 70 8.33 -13.36 -30.12
C PRO A 70 9.31 -12.29 -29.61
N ASP A 71 9.52 -11.25 -30.38
CA ASP A 71 10.45 -10.17 -29.99
C ASP A 71 9.82 -9.27 -28.94
N THR A 72 8.53 -8.96 -29.06
CA THR A 72 7.76 -8.27 -28.04
C THR A 72 7.75 -9.07 -26.74
N ILE A 73 7.48 -10.38 -26.80
CA ILE A 73 7.47 -11.25 -25.61
C ILE A 73 8.82 -11.22 -24.87
N LYS A 74 9.94 -11.34 -25.58
CA LYS A 74 11.28 -11.33 -24.95
C LYS A 74 11.57 -10.01 -24.27
N THR A 75 11.28 -8.91 -24.93
CA THR A 75 11.54 -7.56 -24.41
C THR A 75 10.65 -7.27 -23.20
N LEU A 76 9.35 -7.56 -23.30
CA LEU A 76 8.40 -7.38 -22.19
C LEU A 76 8.73 -8.29 -21.01
N LEU A 77 9.11 -9.56 -21.27
CA LEU A 77 9.48 -10.48 -20.20
C LEU A 77 10.71 -9.98 -19.42
N ALA A 78 11.71 -9.47 -20.12
CA ALA A 78 12.88 -8.90 -19.48
C ALA A 78 12.51 -7.67 -18.64
N ALA A 79 11.77 -6.70 -19.22
CA ALA A 79 11.32 -5.50 -18.53
C ALA A 79 10.45 -5.85 -17.31
N LEU A 80 9.49 -6.78 -17.48
CA LEU A 80 8.60 -7.24 -16.43
C LEU A 80 9.34 -7.94 -15.29
N SER A 81 10.40 -8.70 -15.57
CA SER A 81 11.22 -9.35 -14.54
C SER A 81 11.90 -8.35 -13.62
N PHE A 82 12.47 -7.27 -14.18
CA PHE A 82 13.05 -6.18 -13.40
C PHE A 82 11.98 -5.38 -12.66
N HIS A 83 10.85 -5.08 -13.30
CA HIS A 83 9.73 -4.39 -12.70
C HIS A 83 9.21 -5.15 -11.47
N GLN A 84 8.94 -6.44 -11.62
CA GLN A 84 8.49 -7.32 -10.55
C GLN A 84 9.49 -7.40 -9.39
N PHE A 85 10.79 -7.37 -9.70
CA PHE A 85 11.82 -7.34 -8.67
C PHE A 85 11.74 -6.08 -7.81
N PHE A 86 11.61 -4.91 -8.40
CA PHE A 86 11.47 -3.65 -7.64
C PHE A 86 10.16 -3.56 -6.86
N GLU A 87 9.06 -4.03 -7.44
CA GLU A 87 7.78 -4.15 -6.73
C GLU A 87 7.90 -5.08 -5.52
N GLY A 88 8.57 -6.22 -5.69
CA GLY A 88 8.83 -7.17 -4.61
C GLY A 88 9.68 -6.60 -3.48
N LEU A 89 10.68 -5.77 -3.80
CA LEU A 89 11.47 -5.04 -2.80
C LEU A 89 10.60 -4.05 -2.01
N GLY A 90 9.76 -3.28 -2.70
CA GLY A 90 8.83 -2.33 -2.07
C GLY A 90 7.82 -3.02 -1.16
N LEU A 91 7.13 -4.03 -1.68
CA LEU A 91 6.15 -4.81 -0.92
C LEU A 91 6.79 -5.53 0.27
N GLY A 92 7.97 -6.13 0.09
CA GLY A 92 8.72 -6.78 1.16
C GLY A 92 9.10 -5.82 2.29
N GLY A 93 9.47 -4.58 1.96
CA GLY A 93 9.70 -3.50 2.92
C GLY A 93 8.44 -3.20 3.75
N CYS A 94 7.29 -3.05 3.10
CA CYS A 94 6.00 -2.80 3.76
C CYS A 94 5.58 -3.96 4.66
N ILE A 95 5.69 -5.21 4.18
CA ILE A 95 5.38 -6.43 4.96
C ILE A 95 6.26 -6.52 6.21
N SER A 96 7.54 -6.19 6.09
CA SER A 96 8.49 -6.19 7.22
C SER A 96 8.09 -5.17 8.30
N GLN A 97 7.68 -3.97 7.90
CA GLN A 97 7.22 -2.92 8.83
C GLN A 97 5.89 -3.27 9.51
N ALA A 98 5.00 -3.95 8.79
CA ALA A 98 3.68 -4.36 9.28
C ALA A 98 3.73 -5.45 10.37
N LYS A 99 4.88 -6.10 10.57
CA LYS A 99 5.10 -7.16 11.58
C LYS A 99 4.00 -8.21 11.57
N PHE A 100 3.66 -8.72 10.39
CA PHE A 100 2.72 -9.82 10.26
C PHE A 100 3.29 -11.10 10.89
N LYS A 101 2.41 -12.04 11.25
CA LYS A 101 2.83 -13.39 11.58
C LYS A 101 3.47 -14.05 10.36
N SER A 102 4.48 -14.90 10.59
CA SER A 102 5.26 -15.57 9.53
C SER A 102 4.37 -16.21 8.45
N LEU A 103 3.33 -16.94 8.84
CA LEU A 103 2.39 -17.56 7.90
C LEU A 103 1.72 -16.51 6.98
N HIS A 104 1.27 -15.41 7.53
CA HIS A 104 0.61 -14.35 6.74
C HIS A 104 1.58 -13.71 5.75
N SER A 105 2.80 -13.38 6.19
CA SER A 105 3.86 -12.87 5.30
C SER A 105 4.20 -13.85 4.19
N THR A 106 4.28 -15.15 4.51
CA THR A 106 4.53 -16.19 3.50
C THR A 106 3.40 -16.26 2.48
N ILE A 107 2.13 -16.21 2.93
CA ILE A 107 0.98 -16.21 2.02
C ILE A 107 1.05 -15.01 1.07
N MET A 108 1.25 -13.79 1.58
CA MET A 108 1.39 -12.58 0.76
C MET A 108 2.52 -12.73 -0.28
N THR A 109 3.69 -13.22 0.13
CA THR A 109 4.82 -13.43 -0.78
C THR A 109 4.51 -14.46 -1.86
N VAL A 110 3.84 -15.56 -1.52
CA VAL A 110 3.43 -16.59 -2.47
C VAL A 110 2.41 -16.03 -3.47
N PHE A 111 1.40 -15.30 -2.99
CA PHE A 111 0.43 -14.64 -3.87
C PHE A 111 1.12 -13.68 -4.83
N PHE A 112 1.97 -12.78 -4.33
CA PHE A 112 2.75 -11.87 -5.18
C PHE A 112 3.55 -12.62 -6.25
N SER A 113 4.22 -13.72 -5.88
CA SER A 113 5.06 -14.49 -6.81
C SER A 113 4.26 -15.21 -7.89
N LEU A 114 3.02 -15.59 -7.59
CA LEU A 114 2.18 -16.37 -8.51
C LEU A 114 1.31 -15.51 -9.42
N THR A 115 1.05 -14.25 -9.10
CA THR A 115 0.12 -13.39 -9.85
C THR A 115 0.50 -13.21 -11.30
N THR A 116 1.75 -12.85 -11.60
CA THR A 116 2.22 -12.66 -12.97
C THR A 116 2.21 -13.97 -13.77
N PRO A 117 2.77 -15.10 -13.29
CA PRO A 117 2.64 -16.38 -13.95
C PRO A 117 1.20 -16.83 -14.21
N MET A 118 0.29 -16.59 -13.26
CA MET A 118 -1.13 -16.88 -13.45
C MET A 118 -1.74 -16.01 -14.54
N GLY A 119 -1.43 -14.71 -14.56
CA GLY A 119 -1.84 -13.81 -15.63
C GLY A 119 -1.38 -14.29 -16.99
N ILE A 120 -0.11 -14.68 -17.14
CA ILE A 120 0.44 -15.23 -18.38
C ILE A 120 -0.29 -16.51 -18.79
N ALA A 121 -0.51 -17.43 -17.86
CA ALA A 121 -1.24 -18.67 -18.14
C ALA A 121 -2.68 -18.42 -18.63
N ILE A 122 -3.38 -17.44 -18.03
CA ILE A 122 -4.70 -17.00 -18.46
C ILE A 122 -4.60 -16.41 -19.87
N GLY A 123 -3.63 -15.52 -20.13
CA GLY A 123 -3.41 -14.91 -21.44
C GLY A 123 -3.20 -15.94 -22.55
N ILE A 124 -2.35 -16.94 -22.31
CA ILE A 124 -2.14 -18.06 -23.24
C ILE A 124 -3.44 -18.86 -23.46
N GLY A 125 -4.20 -19.13 -22.39
CA GLY A 125 -5.45 -19.90 -22.49
C GLY A 125 -6.53 -19.22 -23.31
N ILE A 126 -6.57 -17.88 -23.31
CA ILE A 126 -7.58 -17.10 -24.04
C ILE A 126 -7.06 -16.55 -25.38
N SER A 127 -5.78 -16.72 -25.73
CA SER A 127 -5.16 -16.12 -26.92
C SER A 127 -5.89 -16.46 -28.23
N ASN A 128 -6.50 -17.64 -28.34
CA ASN A 128 -7.28 -18.07 -29.53
C ASN A 128 -8.66 -17.37 -29.66
N VAL A 129 -9.18 -16.79 -28.54
CA VAL A 129 -10.51 -16.17 -28.51
C VAL A 129 -10.39 -14.66 -28.27
N TYR A 130 -9.33 -14.26 -27.57
CA TYR A 130 -9.05 -12.89 -27.21
C TYR A 130 -8.09 -12.24 -28.22
N SER A 131 -8.55 -11.21 -28.89
CA SER A 131 -7.70 -10.37 -29.73
C SER A 131 -7.42 -9.07 -28.97
N GLU A 132 -6.15 -8.79 -28.66
CA GLU A 132 -5.69 -7.60 -27.95
C GLU A 132 -6.15 -6.28 -28.60
N ASN A 133 -6.35 -6.31 -29.93
CA ASN A 133 -6.69 -5.15 -30.74
C ASN A 133 -8.20 -4.90 -30.88
N THR A 134 -9.04 -5.67 -30.20
CA THR A 134 -10.49 -5.38 -30.23
C THR A 134 -10.80 -4.14 -29.38
N PRO A 135 -11.73 -3.26 -29.84
CA PRO A 135 -12.10 -2.08 -29.08
C PRO A 135 -12.53 -2.38 -27.64
N THR A 136 -13.24 -3.48 -27.43
CA THR A 136 -13.68 -3.92 -26.10
C THR A 136 -12.51 -4.32 -25.22
N ALA A 137 -11.54 -5.06 -25.75
CA ALA A 137 -10.34 -5.44 -25.01
C ALA A 137 -9.52 -4.22 -24.57
N LEU A 138 -9.31 -3.27 -25.49
CA LEU A 138 -8.57 -2.03 -25.21
C LEU A 138 -9.27 -1.17 -24.14
N ILE A 139 -10.61 -1.05 -24.19
CA ILE A 139 -11.37 -0.29 -23.20
C ILE A 139 -11.26 -0.95 -21.81
N VAL A 140 -11.47 -2.26 -21.73
CA VAL A 140 -11.39 -3.01 -20.47
C VAL A 140 -9.98 -2.91 -19.88
N GLN A 141 -8.96 -3.16 -20.69
CA GLN A 141 -7.56 -3.05 -20.29
C GLN A 141 -7.22 -1.61 -19.82
N GLY A 142 -7.67 -0.60 -20.57
CA GLY A 142 -7.46 0.81 -20.22
C GLY A 142 -8.08 1.19 -18.87
N ILE A 143 -9.31 0.73 -18.59
CA ILE A 143 -9.98 0.98 -17.31
C ILE A 143 -9.21 0.33 -16.17
N PHE A 144 -8.86 -0.95 -16.28
CA PHE A 144 -8.14 -1.67 -15.23
C PHE A 144 -6.73 -1.13 -15.02
N ASN A 145 -5.99 -0.80 -16.08
CA ASN A 145 -4.67 -0.18 -15.97
C ASN A 145 -4.75 1.18 -15.30
N SER A 146 -5.73 2.01 -15.65
CA SER A 146 -5.91 3.33 -15.03
C SER A 146 -6.28 3.22 -13.55
N ALA A 147 -7.16 2.30 -13.18
CA ALA A 147 -7.53 2.07 -11.78
C ALA A 147 -6.34 1.55 -10.97
N SER A 148 -5.61 0.58 -11.49
CA SER A 148 -4.40 0.02 -10.87
C SER A 148 -3.32 1.08 -10.71
N ALA A 149 -3.01 1.84 -11.76
CA ALA A 149 -2.04 2.93 -11.70
C ALA A 149 -2.46 3.99 -10.66
N GLY A 150 -3.74 4.35 -10.60
CA GLY A 150 -4.27 5.29 -9.60
C GLY A 150 -4.06 4.81 -8.17
N ILE A 151 -4.32 3.53 -7.88
CA ILE A 151 -4.08 2.92 -6.57
C ILE A 151 -2.60 2.97 -6.23
N LEU A 152 -1.72 2.51 -7.14
CA LEU A 152 -0.28 2.47 -6.90
C LEU A 152 0.32 3.88 -6.70
N ILE A 153 -0.11 4.87 -7.49
CA ILE A 153 0.32 6.27 -7.33
C ILE A 153 -0.14 6.83 -5.98
N TYR A 154 -1.39 6.61 -5.60
CA TYR A 154 -1.91 7.06 -4.31
C TYR A 154 -1.11 6.45 -3.15
N MET A 155 -0.90 5.13 -3.17
CA MET A 155 -0.14 4.42 -2.14
C MET A 155 1.31 4.91 -2.06
N ALA A 156 1.96 5.10 -3.20
CA ALA A 156 3.33 5.59 -3.24
C ALA A 156 3.47 7.01 -2.69
N LEU A 157 2.59 7.94 -3.10
CA LEU A 157 2.71 9.35 -2.75
C LEU A 157 2.15 9.66 -1.36
N VAL A 158 0.97 9.13 -1.03
CA VAL A 158 0.25 9.51 0.19
C VAL A 158 0.61 8.61 1.37
N ASP A 159 0.62 7.31 1.17
CA ASP A 159 0.78 6.37 2.27
C ASP A 159 2.24 6.02 2.58
N LEU A 160 3.12 6.04 1.58
CA LEU A 160 4.54 5.75 1.78
C LEU A 160 5.36 7.04 1.83
N LEU A 161 5.40 7.79 0.74
CA LEU A 161 6.29 8.94 0.62
C LEU A 161 5.95 10.04 1.62
N ALA A 162 4.67 10.45 1.70
CA ALA A 162 4.28 11.52 2.63
C ALA A 162 4.54 11.12 4.08
N ALA A 163 4.26 9.87 4.46
CA ALA A 163 4.50 9.38 5.80
C ALA A 163 5.98 9.44 6.21
N ASP A 164 6.87 8.98 5.31
CA ASP A 164 8.30 8.94 5.56
C ASP A 164 8.91 10.35 5.57
N PHE A 165 8.51 11.22 4.64
CA PHE A 165 9.06 12.58 4.55
C PHE A 165 8.51 13.54 5.62
N MET A 166 7.35 13.23 6.22
CA MET A 166 6.79 14.00 7.34
C MET A 166 7.29 13.52 8.71
N ASP A 167 8.05 12.42 8.77
CA ASP A 167 8.67 11.95 10.02
C ASP A 167 9.68 12.97 10.55
N GLN A 168 9.63 13.26 11.85
CA GLN A 168 10.53 14.22 12.50
C GLN A 168 12.00 13.83 12.38
N ARG A 169 12.32 12.54 12.36
CA ARG A 169 13.69 12.04 12.14
C ARG A 169 14.22 12.39 10.76
N MET A 170 13.36 12.29 9.75
CA MET A 170 13.67 12.68 8.37
C MET A 170 13.90 14.19 8.29
N GLN A 171 12.98 14.98 8.85
CA GLN A 171 13.05 16.44 8.81
C GLN A 171 14.22 17.04 9.61
N SER A 172 14.64 16.38 10.68
CA SER A 172 15.76 16.86 11.51
C SER A 172 17.14 16.45 11.00
N ASN A 173 17.23 15.55 10.02
CA ASN A 173 18.50 15.01 9.52
C ASN A 173 18.66 15.22 8.01
N ALA A 174 19.36 16.30 7.63
CA ALA A 174 19.59 16.64 6.23
C ALA A 174 20.30 15.54 5.43
N ARG A 175 21.21 14.76 6.03
CA ARG A 175 21.88 13.64 5.34
C ARG A 175 20.90 12.53 4.99
N LEU A 176 20.02 12.19 5.93
CA LEU A 176 18.98 11.19 5.70
C LEU A 176 17.99 11.65 4.62
N GLN A 177 17.60 12.92 4.65
CA GLN A 177 16.72 13.53 3.65
C GLN A 177 17.32 13.50 2.24
N VAL A 178 18.60 13.88 2.11
CA VAL A 178 19.30 13.81 0.81
C VAL A 178 19.41 12.37 0.33
N ALA A 179 19.79 11.43 1.19
CA ALA A 179 19.87 10.00 0.82
C ALA A 179 18.51 9.45 0.37
N ALA A 180 17.43 9.78 1.07
CA ALA A 180 16.08 9.36 0.71
C ALA A 180 15.64 9.95 -0.66
N ASN A 181 15.89 11.23 -0.90
CA ASN A 181 15.60 11.87 -2.19
C ASN A 181 16.40 11.25 -3.34
N ILE A 182 17.69 10.96 -3.14
CA ILE A 182 18.52 10.29 -4.14
C ILE A 182 17.97 8.88 -4.43
N SER A 183 17.63 8.10 -3.40
CA SER A 183 17.05 6.77 -3.56
C SER A 183 15.73 6.80 -4.31
N LEU A 184 14.87 7.77 -4.00
CA LEU A 184 13.59 7.98 -4.69
C LEU A 184 13.80 8.28 -6.17
N LEU A 185 14.70 9.22 -6.49
CA LEU A 185 15.00 9.59 -7.87
C LEU A 185 15.64 8.44 -8.66
N LEU A 186 16.55 7.67 -8.05
CA LEU A 186 17.12 6.49 -8.68
C LEU A 186 16.08 5.40 -8.94
N GLY A 187 15.18 5.15 -7.99
CA GLY A 187 14.07 4.21 -8.16
C GLY A 187 13.13 4.63 -9.29
N ALA A 188 12.70 5.89 -9.28
CA ALA A 188 11.83 6.44 -10.32
C ALA A 188 12.51 6.41 -11.71
N ALA A 189 13.80 6.77 -11.79
CA ALA A 189 14.56 6.71 -13.03
C ALA A 189 14.70 5.28 -13.54
N SER A 190 14.98 4.32 -12.67
CA SER A 190 15.09 2.90 -13.04
C SER A 190 13.79 2.37 -13.64
N MET A 191 12.65 2.67 -13.01
CA MET A 191 11.34 2.26 -13.50
C MET A 191 10.96 2.98 -14.80
N SER A 192 11.31 4.27 -14.94
CA SER A 192 11.08 5.04 -16.17
C SER A 192 11.89 4.50 -17.35
N VAL A 193 13.13 4.05 -17.11
CA VAL A 193 13.94 3.41 -18.14
C VAL A 193 13.34 2.09 -18.58
N LEU A 194 12.83 1.27 -17.66
CA LEU A 194 12.15 0.01 -18.00
C LEU A 194 10.88 0.26 -18.82
N ALA A 195 10.13 1.31 -18.52
CA ALA A 195 8.91 1.67 -19.24
C ALA A 195 9.13 2.06 -20.72
N ILE A 196 10.38 2.35 -21.14
CA ILE A 196 10.69 2.61 -22.55
C ILE A 196 10.54 1.34 -23.40
N TRP A 197 10.73 0.18 -22.80
CA TRP A 197 10.64 -1.13 -23.48
C TRP A 197 9.38 -1.92 -23.13
N ALA A 198 8.55 -1.44 -22.18
CA ALA A 198 7.26 -2.04 -21.83
C ALA A 198 6.13 -1.40 -22.62
#